data_5eccc468642025bf8c7cc8b1deac2a85
#
_entry.id   5eccc468642025bf8c7cc8b1deac2a85
#
_cell.length_a   1.000
_cell.length_b   1.000
_cell.length_c   1.000
_cell.angle_alpha   90.00
_cell.angle_beta   90.00
_cell.angle_gamma   90.00
#
_symmetry.space_group_name_H-M   'P 1'
#
loop_
_entity.id
_entity.type
_entity.pdbx_description
1 polymer ?
#
loop_
_entity_poly.entity_id
_entity_poly.type
_entity_poly.pdbx_seq_one_letter_code
_entity_poly.pdbx_strand_id
1 'polypeptide(L)'
;MAEVRDGWDTRLHRPVAVKLLHPAFSVQPDSRRRFEIEARAAAGLTHPHIVAVHDSGDHEGTPFIVMERLSGRTLADELTGGPLPQTRVRWILDAVLSALTAAHAAGILHRDIKPANILFNASGDVKVADFGIAKSAETPATMTGQIVGTPAYLSADRVAGRPATVADDLYAVGAVGYEALTGRPPYPQENLAALVRAISVETPPPLRMLRPDVEPALGATIDRAMSQDPSWRFPSADAMRAALAGAPQPHSVRPPTLVLAEPLPTSATLAVAVPTRHSRTRRILALAAVLLAIVLATVLIFFETGSPPSAPSPATTSTSLSPSPSSPSVLPPPPPPPPPPVQVDQEPPGKKKGHGNGKKEH
;
A
#
# COMPACT_ATOMS: atom_id res chain seq x y z
N MET A 1 -2.33 -4.31 -11.39
CA MET A 1 -2.27 -2.96 -11.99
C MET A 1 -1.26 -2.86 -13.13
N ALA A 2 -0.02 -3.24 -12.95
CA ALA A 2 1.01 -3.21 -13.98
C ALA A 2 1.75 -4.54 -14.02
N GLU A 3 2.33 -4.86 -15.18
CA GLU A 3 3.17 -6.03 -15.44
C GLU A 3 4.56 -5.55 -15.84
N VAL A 4 5.61 -6.24 -15.39
CA VAL A 4 6.99 -5.95 -15.79
C VAL A 4 7.48 -7.07 -16.69
N ARG A 5 8.00 -6.70 -17.86
CA ARG A 5 8.55 -7.64 -18.86
C ARG A 5 9.99 -7.33 -19.17
N ASP A 6 10.74 -8.34 -19.51
CA ASP A 6 12.05 -8.18 -20.14
C ASP A 6 11.92 -7.56 -21.54
N GLY A 7 12.79 -6.61 -21.86
CA GLY A 7 12.84 -5.93 -23.13
C GLY A 7 14.25 -5.70 -23.62
N TRP A 8 14.37 -5.22 -24.86
CA TRP A 8 15.63 -4.86 -25.48
C TRP A 8 15.52 -3.48 -26.14
N ASP A 9 16.34 -2.54 -25.68
CA ASP A 9 16.47 -1.22 -26.30
C ASP A 9 17.26 -1.37 -27.61
N THR A 10 16.55 -1.35 -28.75
CA THR A 10 17.15 -1.55 -30.08
C THR A 10 18.00 -0.38 -30.52
N ARG A 11 17.83 0.82 -29.96
CA ARG A 11 18.61 2.02 -30.29
C ARG A 11 19.94 2.06 -29.56
N LEU A 12 19.95 1.68 -28.27
CA LEU A 12 21.13 1.71 -27.42
C LEU A 12 21.76 0.32 -27.25
N HIS A 13 21.18 -0.70 -27.88
CA HIS A 13 21.65 -2.10 -27.84
C HIS A 13 21.88 -2.61 -26.42
N ARG A 14 20.90 -2.42 -25.52
CA ARG A 14 20.99 -2.87 -24.11
C ARG A 14 19.72 -3.54 -23.63
N PRO A 15 19.82 -4.46 -22.64
CA PRO A 15 18.66 -5.00 -21.97
C PRO A 15 17.98 -3.93 -21.11
N VAL A 16 16.63 -3.97 -21.08
CA VAL A 16 15.79 -3.08 -20.28
C VAL A 16 14.67 -3.89 -19.63
N ALA A 17 14.05 -3.35 -18.58
CA ALA A 17 12.77 -3.81 -18.10
C ALA A 17 11.68 -2.82 -18.54
N VAL A 18 10.54 -3.36 -18.97
CA VAL A 18 9.39 -2.56 -19.44
C VAL A 18 8.21 -2.83 -18.53
N LYS A 19 7.80 -1.81 -17.77
CA LYS A 19 6.59 -1.85 -16.94
C LYS A 19 5.42 -1.37 -17.77
N LEU A 20 4.42 -2.22 -17.95
CA LEU A 20 3.23 -1.99 -18.77
C LEU A 20 2.02 -1.79 -17.84
N LEU A 21 1.22 -0.75 -18.07
CA LEU A 21 -0.06 -0.63 -17.41
C LEU A 21 -1.01 -1.69 -17.95
N HIS A 22 -1.61 -2.50 -17.04
CA HIS A 22 -2.52 -3.57 -17.45
C HIS A 22 -3.71 -3.01 -18.26
N PRO A 23 -4.15 -3.68 -19.36
CA PRO A 23 -5.21 -3.17 -20.24
C PRO A 23 -6.50 -2.75 -19.53
N ALA A 24 -6.93 -3.49 -18.51
CA ALA A 24 -8.12 -3.15 -17.72
C ALA A 24 -8.02 -1.79 -16.99
N PHE A 25 -6.80 -1.29 -16.75
CA PHE A 25 -6.53 0.00 -16.13
C PHE A 25 -6.13 1.07 -17.15
N SER A 26 -5.68 0.69 -18.35
CA SER A 26 -5.29 1.61 -19.42
C SER A 26 -6.47 2.43 -19.95
N VAL A 27 -7.68 1.91 -19.85
CA VAL A 27 -8.92 2.63 -20.25
C VAL A 27 -9.39 3.64 -19.20
N GLN A 28 -8.82 3.63 -17.99
CA GLN A 28 -9.22 4.50 -16.89
C GLN A 28 -8.29 5.74 -16.87
N PRO A 29 -8.82 6.96 -17.09
CA PRO A 29 -8.00 8.19 -17.13
C PRO A 29 -7.17 8.42 -15.87
N ASP A 30 -7.75 8.16 -14.70
CA ASP A 30 -7.08 8.33 -13.41
C ASP A 30 -5.90 7.35 -13.23
N SER A 31 -6.06 6.11 -13.69
CA SER A 31 -5.00 5.10 -13.64
C SER A 31 -3.84 5.46 -14.55
N ARG A 32 -4.12 5.96 -15.76
CA ARG A 32 -3.12 6.47 -16.71
C ARG A 32 -2.35 7.65 -16.11
N ARG A 33 -3.08 8.66 -15.63
CA ARG A 33 -2.48 9.84 -15.02
C ARG A 33 -1.57 9.49 -13.84
N ARG A 34 -1.99 8.57 -12.97
CA ARG A 34 -1.16 8.09 -11.85
C ARG A 34 0.12 7.42 -12.35
N PHE A 35 0.02 6.54 -13.34
CA PHE A 35 1.15 5.85 -13.94
C PHE A 35 2.16 6.82 -14.56
N GLU A 36 1.69 7.88 -15.26
CA GLU A 36 2.54 8.94 -15.82
C GLU A 36 3.22 9.78 -14.75
N ILE A 37 2.51 10.10 -13.65
CA ILE A 37 3.09 10.83 -12.51
C ILE A 37 4.20 10.00 -11.87
N GLU A 38 3.99 8.70 -11.68
CA GLU A 38 4.98 7.76 -11.18
C GLU A 38 6.24 7.75 -12.07
N ALA A 39 6.05 7.63 -13.38
CA ALA A 39 7.14 7.64 -14.34
C ALA A 39 7.98 8.92 -14.24
N ARG A 40 7.34 10.10 -14.24
CA ARG A 40 8.02 11.40 -14.18
C ARG A 40 8.79 11.60 -12.89
N ALA A 41 8.20 11.20 -11.77
CA ALA A 41 8.87 11.36 -10.48
C ALA A 41 10.05 10.40 -10.32
N ALA A 42 9.90 9.14 -10.76
CA ALA A 42 11.00 8.18 -10.74
C ALA A 42 12.13 8.59 -11.71
N ALA A 43 11.81 9.16 -12.88
CA ALA A 43 12.79 9.68 -13.83
C ALA A 43 13.60 10.87 -13.29
N GLY A 44 13.03 11.64 -12.35
CA GLY A 44 13.75 12.74 -11.66
C GLY A 44 14.76 12.28 -10.62
N LEU A 45 14.79 10.99 -10.28
CA LEU A 45 15.69 10.45 -9.26
C LEU A 45 16.91 9.78 -9.90
N THR A 46 18.09 10.24 -9.55
CA THR A 46 19.38 9.61 -9.94
C THR A 46 20.13 9.25 -8.69
N HIS A 47 20.24 7.95 -8.39
CA HIS A 47 20.92 7.47 -7.18
C HIS A 47 21.38 6.01 -7.38
N PRO A 48 22.56 5.59 -6.86
CA PRO A 48 23.05 4.22 -7.05
C PRO A 48 22.12 3.14 -6.52
N HIS A 49 21.31 3.44 -5.50
CA HIS A 49 20.36 2.52 -4.90
C HIS A 49 18.90 2.75 -5.33
N ILE A 50 18.67 3.46 -6.43
CA ILE A 50 17.35 3.61 -7.05
C ILE A 50 17.39 2.99 -8.45
N VAL A 51 16.34 2.28 -8.84
CA VAL A 51 16.19 1.76 -10.21
C VAL A 51 16.06 2.93 -11.18
N ALA A 52 16.94 3.02 -12.16
CA ALA A 52 16.94 4.12 -13.12
C ALA A 52 15.79 3.96 -14.12
N VAL A 53 15.00 5.03 -14.30
CA VAL A 53 14.02 5.13 -15.39
C VAL A 53 14.73 5.70 -16.61
N HIS A 54 14.57 5.05 -17.75
CA HIS A 54 15.22 5.42 -19.01
C HIS A 54 14.29 6.15 -19.96
N ASP A 55 13.01 5.76 -20.01
CA ASP A 55 12.01 6.35 -20.91
C ASP A 55 10.60 6.01 -20.42
N SER A 56 9.60 6.72 -20.94
CA SER A 56 8.19 6.39 -20.73
C SER A 56 7.38 6.85 -21.93
N GLY A 57 6.31 6.15 -22.25
CA GLY A 57 5.48 6.46 -23.40
C GLY A 57 4.16 5.74 -23.38
N ASP A 58 3.53 5.74 -24.57
CA ASP A 58 2.31 5.02 -24.87
C ASP A 58 2.47 4.24 -26.17
N HIS A 59 2.05 3.00 -26.17
CA HIS A 59 2.02 2.17 -27.38
C HIS A 59 0.63 1.56 -27.52
N GLU A 60 -0.07 1.92 -28.58
CA GLU A 60 -1.43 1.46 -28.90
C GLU A 60 -2.41 1.59 -27.71
N GLY A 61 -2.35 2.73 -27.00
CA GLY A 61 -3.21 3.00 -25.85
C GLY A 61 -2.75 2.34 -24.54
N THR A 62 -1.58 1.68 -24.53
CA THR A 62 -0.98 1.07 -23.35
C THR A 62 0.21 1.89 -22.87
N PRO A 63 0.11 2.61 -21.73
CA PRO A 63 1.22 3.32 -21.13
C PRO A 63 2.32 2.37 -20.68
N PHE A 64 3.59 2.77 -20.89
CA PHE A 64 4.76 1.98 -20.48
C PHE A 64 5.83 2.86 -19.82
N ILE A 65 6.67 2.23 -18.99
CA ILE A 65 7.89 2.80 -18.42
C ILE A 65 9.04 1.85 -18.75
N VAL A 66 10.11 2.40 -19.34
CA VAL A 66 11.36 1.68 -19.60
C VAL A 66 12.34 1.99 -18.49
N MET A 67 12.92 0.96 -17.88
CA MET A 67 13.80 1.11 -16.73
C MET A 67 14.99 0.15 -16.78
N GLU A 68 15.95 0.38 -15.91
CA GLU A 68 17.10 -0.49 -15.66
C GLU A 68 16.62 -1.93 -15.45
N ARG A 69 17.19 -2.85 -16.23
CA ARG A 69 16.92 -4.28 -16.06
C ARG A 69 17.81 -4.85 -14.98
N LEU A 70 17.18 -5.34 -13.93
CA LEU A 70 17.86 -6.05 -12.85
C LEU A 70 17.65 -7.55 -13.03
N SER A 71 18.75 -8.30 -13.09
CA SER A 71 18.74 -9.76 -13.24
C SER A 71 18.81 -10.49 -11.89
N GLY A 72 18.86 -9.74 -10.80
CA GLY A 72 18.97 -10.27 -9.44
C GLY A 72 17.63 -10.63 -8.81
N ARG A 73 17.72 -11.17 -7.61
CA ARG A 73 16.57 -11.51 -6.78
C ARG A 73 16.05 -10.27 -6.07
N THR A 74 14.82 -10.37 -5.56
CA THR A 74 14.26 -9.43 -4.59
C THR A 74 14.64 -9.82 -3.17
N LEU A 75 14.51 -8.89 -2.22
CA LEU A 75 14.64 -9.24 -0.80
C LEU A 75 13.55 -10.25 -0.36
N ALA A 76 12.35 -10.20 -0.98
CA ALA A 76 11.32 -11.19 -0.74
C ALA A 76 11.79 -12.62 -1.09
N ASP A 77 12.53 -12.77 -2.20
CA ASP A 77 13.09 -14.07 -2.59
C ASP A 77 14.17 -14.54 -1.61
N GLU A 78 15.02 -13.63 -1.10
CA GLU A 78 16.01 -13.99 -0.08
C GLU A 78 15.34 -14.44 1.23
N LEU A 79 14.24 -13.80 1.62
CA LEU A 79 13.50 -14.13 2.85
C LEU A 79 12.77 -15.47 2.79
N THR A 80 12.54 -16.05 1.61
CA THR A 80 12.00 -17.42 1.52
C THR A 80 12.94 -18.47 2.15
N GLY A 81 14.23 -18.15 2.24
CA GLY A 81 15.25 -18.96 2.91
C GLY A 81 15.29 -18.82 4.45
N GLY A 82 14.46 -17.94 5.01
CA GLY A 82 14.41 -17.63 6.43
C GLY A 82 15.12 -16.33 6.81
N PRO A 83 15.36 -16.10 8.12
CA PRO A 83 15.96 -14.86 8.61
C PRO A 83 17.38 -14.65 8.12
N LEU A 84 17.73 -13.39 7.84
CA LEU A 84 19.04 -13.01 7.33
C LEU A 84 20.03 -12.69 8.46
N PRO A 85 21.37 -12.81 8.22
CA PRO A 85 22.39 -12.33 9.11
C PRO A 85 22.27 -10.82 9.36
N GLN A 86 22.48 -10.36 10.60
CA GLN A 86 22.34 -8.95 10.97
C GLN A 86 23.23 -7.99 10.14
N THR A 87 24.42 -8.42 9.73
CA THR A 87 25.31 -7.66 8.86
C THR A 87 24.70 -7.43 7.47
N ARG A 88 24.02 -8.44 6.91
CA ARG A 88 23.30 -8.35 5.64
C ARG A 88 22.11 -7.40 5.77
N VAL A 89 21.32 -7.52 6.84
CA VAL A 89 20.18 -6.65 7.09
C VAL A 89 20.63 -5.20 7.24
N ARG A 90 21.66 -4.93 8.04
CA ARG A 90 22.24 -3.59 8.21
C ARG A 90 22.62 -2.96 6.87
N TRP A 91 23.32 -3.71 6.04
CA TRP A 91 23.77 -3.25 4.73
C TRP A 91 22.60 -2.93 3.80
N ILE A 92 21.57 -3.80 3.77
CA ILE A 92 20.34 -3.57 2.98
C ILE A 92 19.64 -2.30 3.47
N LEU A 93 19.41 -2.16 4.78
CA LEU A 93 18.71 -1.01 5.33
C LEU A 93 19.49 0.30 5.11
N ASP A 94 20.81 0.29 5.20
CA ASP A 94 21.65 1.47 4.90
C ASP A 94 21.47 1.92 3.44
N ALA A 95 21.48 1.00 2.49
CA ALA A 95 21.27 1.27 1.08
C ALA A 95 19.87 1.80 0.79
N VAL A 96 18.82 1.20 1.38
CA VAL A 96 17.44 1.66 1.26
C VAL A 96 17.27 3.06 1.85
N LEU A 97 17.83 3.32 3.03
CA LEU A 97 17.79 4.64 3.66
C LEU A 97 18.54 5.69 2.85
N SER A 98 19.66 5.33 2.20
CA SER A 98 20.38 6.20 1.28
C SER A 98 19.51 6.59 0.07
N ALA A 99 18.80 5.62 -0.51
CA ALA A 99 17.83 5.87 -1.59
C ALA A 99 16.71 6.80 -1.13
N LEU A 100 16.13 6.55 0.05
CA LEU A 100 15.06 7.38 0.62
C LEU A 100 15.53 8.80 0.95
N THR A 101 16.78 8.98 1.42
CA THR A 101 17.34 10.32 1.63
C THR A 101 17.30 11.14 0.34
N ALA A 102 17.76 10.56 -0.79
CA ALA A 102 17.72 11.25 -2.07
C ALA A 102 16.30 11.55 -2.55
N ALA A 103 15.38 10.59 -2.40
CA ALA A 103 13.99 10.77 -2.78
C ALA A 103 13.28 11.83 -1.94
N HIS A 104 13.44 11.79 -0.62
CA HIS A 104 12.82 12.76 0.30
C HIS A 104 13.37 14.18 0.09
N ALA A 105 14.66 14.33 -0.22
CA ALA A 105 15.25 15.61 -0.59
C ALA A 105 14.65 16.20 -1.87
N ALA A 106 14.20 15.35 -2.80
CA ALA A 106 13.46 15.74 -4.00
C ALA A 106 11.94 15.93 -3.76
N GLY A 107 11.47 15.81 -2.51
CA GLY A 107 10.04 15.90 -2.15
C GLY A 107 9.22 14.66 -2.55
N ILE A 108 9.88 13.53 -2.83
CA ILE A 108 9.24 12.30 -3.29
C ILE A 108 9.21 11.28 -2.15
N LEU A 109 8.00 10.82 -1.79
CA LEU A 109 7.80 9.71 -0.85
C LEU A 109 7.66 8.40 -1.63
N HIS A 110 8.20 7.31 -1.07
CA HIS A 110 8.11 6.00 -1.71
C HIS A 110 6.73 5.35 -1.56
N ARG A 111 6.14 5.37 -0.36
CA ARG A 111 4.78 4.89 -0.02
C ARG A 111 4.51 3.39 -0.17
N ASP A 112 5.48 2.60 -0.64
CA ASP A 112 5.34 1.15 -0.86
C ASP A 112 6.66 0.40 -0.59
N ILE A 113 7.41 0.79 0.43
CA ILE A 113 8.60 0.04 0.86
C ILE A 113 8.16 -1.33 1.38
N LYS A 114 8.69 -2.38 0.75
CA LYS A 114 8.47 -3.79 1.09
C LYS A 114 9.56 -4.66 0.48
N PRO A 115 9.77 -5.91 0.93
CA PRO A 115 10.82 -6.79 0.39
C PRO A 115 10.76 -7.00 -1.12
N ALA A 116 9.56 -7.07 -1.72
CA ALA A 116 9.40 -7.25 -3.16
C ALA A 116 9.87 -6.06 -4.01
N ASN A 117 9.97 -4.85 -3.42
CA ASN A 117 10.44 -3.64 -4.09
C ASN A 117 11.92 -3.30 -3.78
N ILE A 118 12.60 -4.19 -3.07
CA ILE A 118 14.05 -4.10 -2.80
C ILE A 118 14.72 -5.20 -3.61
N LEU A 119 15.41 -4.81 -4.67
CA LEU A 119 16.03 -5.71 -5.64
C LEU A 119 17.55 -5.70 -5.48
N PHE A 120 18.20 -6.70 -6.05
CA PHE A 120 19.65 -6.78 -6.14
C PHE A 120 20.05 -6.79 -7.61
N ASN A 121 21.08 -6.02 -7.97
CA ASN A 121 21.68 -6.10 -9.30
C ASN A 121 22.62 -7.34 -9.41
N ALA A 122 23.22 -7.55 -10.57
CA ALA A 122 24.13 -8.68 -10.79
C ALA A 122 25.37 -8.65 -9.89
N SER A 123 25.80 -7.47 -9.42
CA SER A 123 26.90 -7.30 -8.46
C SER A 123 26.45 -7.52 -7.02
N GLY A 124 25.18 -7.69 -6.77
CA GLY A 124 24.56 -7.84 -5.46
C GLY A 124 24.16 -6.53 -4.80
N ASP A 125 24.36 -5.36 -5.44
CA ASP A 125 23.98 -4.06 -4.86
C ASP A 125 22.46 -3.88 -4.78
N VAL A 126 22.02 -3.23 -3.71
CA VAL A 126 20.61 -2.95 -3.46
C VAL A 126 20.10 -1.87 -4.40
N LYS A 127 18.92 -2.11 -4.96
CA LYS A 127 18.16 -1.17 -5.78
C LYS A 127 16.70 -1.12 -5.30
N VAL A 128 16.21 0.06 -5.00
CA VAL A 128 14.81 0.32 -4.63
C VAL A 128 14.04 0.63 -5.91
N ALA A 129 12.95 -0.12 -6.13
CA ALA A 129 12.07 0.01 -7.29
C ALA A 129 10.67 0.47 -6.88
N ASP A 130 9.87 0.86 -7.85
CA ASP A 130 8.43 1.13 -7.71
C ASP A 130 8.11 2.18 -6.63
N PHE A 131 8.58 3.42 -6.86
CA PHE A 131 8.14 4.57 -6.07
C PHE A 131 6.63 4.75 -6.23
N GLY A 132 5.87 4.39 -5.19
CA GLY A 132 4.41 4.26 -5.17
C GLY A 132 3.62 5.58 -5.24
N ILE A 133 4.04 6.51 -6.10
CA ILE A 133 3.44 7.83 -6.26
C ILE A 133 2.00 7.70 -6.78
N ALA A 134 1.71 6.64 -7.54
CA ALA A 134 0.36 6.28 -7.98
C ALA A 134 -0.59 5.88 -6.84
N LYS A 135 -0.06 5.53 -5.66
CA LYS A 135 -0.85 5.24 -4.45
C LYS A 135 -1.23 6.52 -3.69
N SER A 136 -1.31 7.67 -4.41
CA SER A 136 -1.67 8.97 -3.84
C SER A 136 -3.05 8.96 -3.20
N ALA A 137 -3.10 9.45 -2.02
CA ALA A 137 -4.07 10.23 -1.24
C ALA A 137 -5.60 9.96 -1.35
N GLU A 138 -6.13 9.29 -2.37
CA GLU A 138 -7.58 9.32 -2.62
C GLU A 138 -8.31 8.00 -2.38
N THR A 139 -7.63 6.97 -1.95
CA THR A 139 -8.34 5.76 -1.51
C THR A 139 -7.95 5.50 -0.07
N PRO A 140 -8.75 5.97 0.90
CA PRO A 140 -8.69 5.39 2.22
C PRO A 140 -8.87 3.89 2.04
N ALA A 141 -7.93 3.11 2.55
CA ALA A 141 -7.95 1.64 2.48
C ALA A 141 -9.26 1.02 2.97
N THR A 142 -10.16 1.84 3.51
CA THR A 142 -11.42 1.45 4.15
C THR A 142 -12.69 1.86 3.40
N MET A 143 -12.66 2.85 2.48
CA MET A 143 -13.91 3.31 1.85
C MET A 143 -14.48 2.38 0.76
N THR A 144 -13.66 1.52 0.15
CA THR A 144 -14.13 0.54 -0.85
C THR A 144 -14.03 -0.91 -0.39
N GLY A 145 -13.57 -1.17 0.84
CA GLY A 145 -13.40 -2.54 1.35
C GLY A 145 -12.29 -3.33 0.65
N GLN A 146 -11.54 -2.72 -0.27
CA GLN A 146 -10.44 -3.36 -0.98
C GLN A 146 -9.12 -2.66 -0.64
N ILE A 147 -8.35 -3.26 0.26
CA ILE A 147 -6.93 -2.90 0.43
C ILE A 147 -6.17 -3.55 -0.72
N VAL A 148 -5.71 -2.74 -1.68
CA VAL A 148 -4.87 -3.20 -2.77
C VAL A 148 -3.41 -3.20 -2.31
N GLY A 149 -2.81 -4.37 -2.17
CA GLY A 149 -1.42 -4.56 -1.77
C GLY A 149 -1.26 -5.34 -0.46
N THR A 150 -0.01 -5.55 -0.04
CA THR A 150 0.32 -6.23 1.22
C THR A 150 0.36 -5.20 2.35
N PRO A 151 -0.63 -5.11 3.23
CA PRO A 151 -0.70 -4.07 4.26
C PRO A 151 0.29 -4.28 5.42
N ALA A 152 1.03 -5.39 5.47
CA ALA A 152 1.94 -5.75 6.54
C ALA A 152 3.04 -4.72 6.85
N TYR A 153 3.33 -3.82 5.90
CA TYR A 153 4.37 -2.77 6.03
C TYR A 153 3.75 -1.37 6.19
N LEU A 154 2.42 -1.24 6.29
CA LEU A 154 1.76 0.03 6.50
C LEU A 154 1.78 0.44 7.98
N SER A 155 1.98 1.72 8.25
CA SER A 155 1.82 2.29 9.58
C SER A 155 0.33 2.39 9.96
N ALA A 156 0.04 2.53 11.25
CA ALA A 156 -1.32 2.76 11.75
C ALA A 156 -1.97 4.00 11.12
N ASP A 157 -1.18 5.06 10.87
CA ASP A 157 -1.66 6.27 10.21
C ASP A 157 -2.10 6.01 8.78
N ARG A 158 -1.33 5.21 8.05
CA ARG A 158 -1.67 4.82 6.66
C ARG A 158 -2.90 3.92 6.60
N VAL A 159 -3.02 2.99 7.54
CA VAL A 159 -4.21 2.15 7.69
C VAL A 159 -5.45 2.99 8.02
N ALA A 160 -5.29 4.05 8.82
CA ALA A 160 -6.35 5.01 9.14
C ALA A 160 -6.66 5.99 7.97
N GLY A 161 -6.00 5.85 6.80
CA GLY A 161 -6.23 6.68 5.62
C GLY A 161 -5.61 8.08 5.68
N ARG A 162 -4.69 8.35 6.62
CA ARG A 162 -3.98 9.63 6.70
C ARG A 162 -3.02 9.79 5.51
N PRO A 163 -2.73 11.03 5.07
CA PRO A 163 -1.73 11.31 4.05
C PRO A 163 -0.37 10.69 4.40
N ALA A 164 0.34 10.20 3.39
CA ALA A 164 1.67 9.62 3.60
C ALA A 164 2.69 10.69 3.99
N THR A 165 3.62 10.33 4.86
CA THR A 165 4.70 11.16 5.37
C THR A 165 6.04 10.43 5.27
N VAL A 166 7.14 11.16 5.49
CA VAL A 166 8.49 10.57 5.64
C VAL A 166 8.50 9.49 6.73
N ALA A 167 7.82 9.73 7.85
CA ALA A 167 7.76 8.80 8.97
C ALA A 167 7.09 7.46 8.62
N ASP A 168 6.24 7.41 7.59
CA ASP A 168 5.60 6.18 7.13
C ASP A 168 6.54 5.34 6.26
N ASP A 169 7.36 5.96 5.41
CA ASP A 169 8.42 5.25 4.68
C ASP A 169 9.44 4.65 5.67
N LEU A 170 9.82 5.40 6.72
CA LEU A 170 10.74 4.93 7.74
C LEU A 170 10.16 3.82 8.61
N TYR A 171 8.85 3.86 8.90
CA TYR A 171 8.15 2.75 9.52
C TYR A 171 8.23 1.48 8.66
N ALA A 172 7.98 1.60 7.36
CA ALA A 172 8.06 0.48 6.43
C ALA A 172 9.47 -0.11 6.35
N VAL A 173 10.53 0.74 6.39
CA VAL A 173 11.93 0.28 6.51
C VAL A 173 12.15 -0.51 7.81
N GLY A 174 11.58 -0.04 8.93
CA GLY A 174 11.61 -0.76 10.20
C GLY A 174 10.94 -2.13 10.09
N ALA A 175 9.73 -2.19 9.49
CA ALA A 175 8.98 -3.45 9.30
C ALA A 175 9.74 -4.45 8.42
N VAL A 176 10.38 -3.98 7.34
CA VAL A 176 11.27 -4.79 6.49
C VAL A 176 12.47 -5.32 7.29
N GLY A 177 13.12 -4.47 8.08
CA GLY A 177 14.24 -4.88 8.93
C GLY A 177 13.85 -5.91 9.98
N TYR A 178 12.68 -5.73 10.59
CA TYR A 178 12.12 -6.68 11.54
C TYR A 178 11.89 -8.05 10.90
N GLU A 179 11.23 -8.10 9.75
CA GLU A 179 11.00 -9.33 9.01
C GLU A 179 12.31 -9.96 8.56
N ALA A 180 13.26 -9.18 8.06
CA ALA A 180 14.55 -9.68 7.62
C ALA A 180 15.35 -10.33 8.75
N LEU A 181 15.23 -9.86 9.99
CA LEU A 181 15.88 -10.46 11.16
C LEU A 181 15.13 -11.64 11.76
N THR A 182 13.80 -11.63 11.70
CA THR A 182 12.95 -12.63 12.38
C THR A 182 12.41 -13.71 11.46
N GLY A 183 12.46 -13.50 10.13
CA GLY A 183 11.87 -14.37 9.11
C GLY A 183 10.34 -14.29 9.03
N ARG A 184 9.73 -13.32 9.72
CA ARG A 184 8.27 -13.09 9.68
C ARG A 184 7.92 -11.62 9.88
N PRO A 185 6.84 -11.13 9.26
CA PRO A 185 6.42 -9.75 9.41
C PRO A 185 6.06 -9.41 10.86
N PRO A 186 6.09 -8.11 11.26
CA PRO A 186 5.74 -7.66 12.61
C PRO A 186 4.35 -8.12 13.07
N TYR A 187 3.42 -8.19 12.13
CA TYR A 187 2.03 -8.64 12.34
C TYR A 187 1.74 -9.80 11.40
N PRO A 188 1.77 -11.05 11.91
CA PRO A 188 1.67 -12.26 11.09
C PRO A 188 0.22 -12.72 10.81
N GLN A 189 -0.76 -11.82 10.90
CA GLN A 189 -2.17 -12.15 10.67
C GLN A 189 -2.44 -12.36 9.17
N GLU A 190 -3.04 -13.48 8.82
CA GLU A 190 -3.42 -13.81 7.44
C GLU A 190 -4.73 -13.12 7.02
N ASN A 191 -5.65 -12.94 7.97
CA ASN A 191 -6.91 -12.25 7.70
C ASN A 191 -6.70 -10.73 7.68
N LEU A 192 -7.15 -10.08 6.61
CA LEU A 192 -6.98 -8.64 6.39
C LEU A 192 -7.55 -7.79 7.52
N ALA A 193 -8.75 -8.10 8.02
CA ALA A 193 -9.37 -7.32 9.10
C ALA A 193 -8.60 -7.49 10.42
N ALA A 194 -8.12 -8.69 10.71
CA ALA A 194 -7.27 -8.96 11.87
C ALA A 194 -5.92 -8.22 11.76
N LEU A 195 -5.31 -8.20 10.56
CA LEU A 195 -4.07 -7.49 10.31
C LEU A 195 -4.24 -5.97 10.48
N VAL A 196 -5.29 -5.39 9.91
CA VAL A 196 -5.62 -3.96 10.07
C VAL A 196 -5.83 -3.60 11.53
N ARG A 197 -6.55 -4.43 12.28
CA ARG A 197 -6.72 -4.26 13.72
C ARG A 197 -5.39 -4.34 14.45
N ALA A 198 -4.58 -5.35 14.19
CA ALA A 198 -3.28 -5.54 14.84
C ALA A 198 -2.37 -4.32 14.61
N ILE A 199 -2.22 -3.85 13.36
CA ILE A 199 -1.45 -2.65 13.03
C ILE A 199 -1.95 -1.41 13.81
N SER A 200 -3.27 -1.30 14.01
CA SER A 200 -3.88 -0.13 14.64
C SER A 200 -3.76 -0.08 16.16
N VAL A 201 -3.70 -1.24 16.85
CA VAL A 201 -3.83 -1.29 18.31
C VAL A 201 -2.76 -2.13 19.01
N GLU A 202 -2.03 -2.99 18.28
CA GLU A 202 -1.03 -3.86 18.88
C GLU A 202 0.38 -3.28 18.68
N THR A 203 1.29 -3.62 19.56
CA THR A 203 2.73 -3.33 19.41
C THR A 203 3.43 -4.67 19.19
N PRO A 204 4.22 -4.81 18.11
CA PRO A 204 4.95 -6.06 17.88
C PRO A 204 5.98 -6.29 19.00
N PRO A 205 6.31 -7.55 19.31
CA PRO A 205 7.34 -7.85 20.28
C PRO A 205 8.66 -7.15 19.92
N PRO A 206 9.34 -6.48 20.88
CA PRO A 206 10.65 -5.89 20.61
C PRO A 206 11.66 -6.91 20.10
N LEU A 207 12.51 -6.52 19.14
CA LEU A 207 13.48 -7.42 18.52
C LEU A 207 14.40 -8.11 19.53
N ARG A 208 14.82 -7.43 20.61
CA ARG A 208 15.63 -8.01 21.67
C ARG A 208 15.03 -9.25 22.34
N MET A 209 13.70 -9.38 22.33
CA MET A 209 13.00 -10.55 22.89
C MET A 209 13.03 -11.75 21.93
N LEU A 210 13.04 -11.51 20.63
CA LEU A 210 13.02 -12.56 19.62
C LEU A 210 14.43 -12.92 19.13
N ARG A 211 15.32 -11.96 19.11
CA ARG A 211 16.69 -12.05 18.60
C ARG A 211 17.66 -11.33 19.55
N PRO A 212 17.93 -11.91 20.74
CA PRO A 212 18.84 -11.33 21.72
C PRO A 212 20.30 -11.26 21.22
N ASP A 213 20.62 -12.01 20.14
CA ASP A 213 21.92 -12.03 19.46
C ASP A 213 22.15 -10.83 18.54
N VAL A 214 21.10 -10.06 18.22
CA VAL A 214 21.19 -8.87 17.36
C VAL A 214 21.79 -7.70 18.15
N GLU A 215 22.72 -6.99 17.50
CA GLU A 215 23.35 -5.80 18.07
C GLU A 215 22.28 -4.80 18.59
N PRO A 216 22.43 -4.29 19.82
CA PRO A 216 21.42 -3.43 20.44
C PRO A 216 21.07 -2.18 19.62
N ALA A 217 22.05 -1.56 18.95
CA ALA A 217 21.83 -0.38 18.11
C ALA A 217 20.95 -0.68 16.91
N LEU A 218 21.15 -1.82 16.23
CA LEU A 218 20.31 -2.26 15.11
C LEU A 218 18.88 -2.55 15.57
N GLY A 219 18.73 -3.34 16.64
CA GLY A 219 17.42 -3.67 17.20
C GLY A 219 16.65 -2.44 17.64
N ALA A 220 17.28 -1.53 18.40
CA ALA A 220 16.66 -0.30 18.87
C ALA A 220 16.28 0.66 17.72
N THR A 221 17.07 0.70 16.64
CA THR A 221 16.74 1.50 15.45
C THR A 221 15.48 0.97 14.77
N ILE A 222 15.36 -0.33 14.59
CA ILE A 222 14.20 -0.96 13.98
C ILE A 222 12.95 -0.78 14.87
N ASP A 223 13.06 -1.09 16.17
CA ASP A 223 11.96 -0.93 17.12
C ASP A 223 11.46 0.53 17.18
N ARG A 224 12.40 1.51 17.17
CA ARG A 224 12.07 2.93 17.13
C ARG A 224 11.35 3.34 15.85
N ALA A 225 11.79 2.88 14.69
CA ALA A 225 11.17 3.17 13.41
C ALA A 225 9.72 2.66 13.36
N MET A 226 9.42 1.55 14.06
CA MET A 226 8.10 0.95 14.15
C MET A 226 7.23 1.50 15.29
N SER A 227 7.62 2.59 15.96
CA SER A 227 6.82 3.22 17.01
C SER A 227 5.43 3.57 16.49
N GLN A 228 4.39 3.32 17.31
CA GLN A 228 2.99 3.64 16.98
C GLN A 228 2.83 5.15 16.75
N ASP A 229 3.34 5.97 17.68
CA ASP A 229 3.34 7.43 17.55
C ASP A 229 4.43 7.86 16.55
N PRO A 230 4.06 8.53 15.43
CA PRO A 230 5.02 9.03 14.45
C PRO A 230 6.06 9.99 15.02
N SER A 231 5.74 10.72 16.08
CA SER A 231 6.66 11.68 16.70
C SER A 231 7.86 11.02 17.39
N TRP A 232 7.74 9.74 17.73
CA TRP A 232 8.83 8.94 18.28
C TRP A 232 9.72 8.31 17.22
N ARG A 233 9.27 8.24 15.97
CA ARG A 233 10.04 7.73 14.85
C ARG A 233 11.21 8.66 14.52
N PHE A 234 11.93 8.38 13.47
CA PHE A 234 13.01 9.25 13.00
C PHE A 234 12.45 10.43 12.20
N PRO A 235 13.06 11.63 12.31
CA PRO A 235 12.63 12.81 11.57
C PRO A 235 13.03 12.74 10.08
N SER A 236 14.05 11.94 9.72
CA SER A 236 14.53 11.78 8.35
C SER A 236 15.21 10.42 8.15
N ALA A 237 15.38 10.03 6.88
CA ALA A 237 16.13 8.82 6.52
C ALA A 237 17.59 8.91 6.97
N ASP A 238 18.23 10.08 6.89
CA ASP A 238 19.59 10.29 7.38
C ASP A 238 19.70 10.09 8.88
N ALA A 239 18.73 10.57 9.65
CA ALA A 239 18.72 10.37 11.10
C ALA A 239 18.61 8.88 11.47
N MET A 240 17.77 8.13 10.75
CA MET A 240 17.65 6.68 10.91
C MET A 240 18.93 5.95 10.49
N ARG A 241 19.56 6.38 9.40
CA ARG A 241 20.81 5.84 8.88
C ARG A 241 21.97 6.05 9.85
N ALA A 242 22.06 7.25 10.44
CA ALA A 242 23.05 7.55 11.49
C ALA A 242 22.86 6.66 12.73
N ALA A 243 21.62 6.42 13.15
CA ALA A 243 21.32 5.49 14.26
C ALA A 243 21.71 4.05 13.92
N LEU A 244 21.46 3.62 12.69
CA LEU A 244 21.82 2.31 12.18
C LEU A 244 23.34 2.10 12.20
N ALA A 245 24.13 3.16 11.94
CA ALA A 245 25.59 3.16 12.04
C ALA A 245 26.11 3.19 13.48
N GLY A 246 25.25 3.23 14.50
CA GLY A 246 25.63 3.35 15.90
C GLY A 246 26.04 4.75 16.33
N ALA A 247 25.79 5.79 15.52
CA ALA A 247 26.06 7.16 15.90
C ALA A 247 25.20 7.57 17.12
N PRO A 248 25.75 8.32 18.09
CA PRO A 248 24.97 8.83 19.21
C PRO A 248 23.83 9.69 18.69
N GLN A 249 22.60 9.28 18.97
CA GLN A 249 21.44 10.11 18.63
C GLN A 249 21.41 11.29 19.60
N PRO A 250 21.18 12.52 19.12
CA PRO A 250 20.81 13.60 20.02
C PRO A 250 19.50 13.16 20.67
N HIS A 251 19.58 12.75 21.93
CA HIS A 251 18.39 12.55 22.73
C HIS A 251 17.65 13.88 22.70
N SER A 252 16.38 13.87 22.33
CA SER A 252 15.52 15.01 22.59
C SER A 252 15.61 15.26 24.10
N VAL A 253 16.40 16.26 24.45
CA VAL A 253 16.55 16.66 25.84
C VAL A 253 15.15 17.02 26.27
N ARG A 254 14.55 16.16 27.09
CA ARG A 254 13.35 16.53 27.81
C ARG A 254 13.66 17.88 28.46
N PRO A 255 12.91 18.96 28.20
CA PRO A 255 13.23 20.22 28.86
C PRO A 255 13.34 19.93 30.35
N PRO A 256 14.42 20.38 31.00
CA PRO A 256 14.59 20.10 32.42
C PRO A 256 13.32 20.53 33.12
N THR A 257 12.73 19.64 33.92
CA THR A 257 11.61 19.98 34.80
C THR A 257 12.15 21.11 35.68
N LEU A 258 11.68 22.33 35.47
CA LEU A 258 11.99 23.45 36.33
C LEU A 258 11.43 23.08 37.71
N VAL A 259 12.31 22.57 38.57
CA VAL A 259 12.02 22.47 39.99
C VAL A 259 11.98 23.91 40.48
N LEU A 260 10.79 24.43 40.79
CA LEU A 260 10.70 25.73 41.48
C LEU A 260 11.44 25.60 42.83
N ALA A 261 12.62 26.20 42.90
CA ALA A 261 13.50 26.10 44.07
C ALA A 261 13.06 26.99 45.24
N GLU A 262 11.92 27.71 45.13
CA GLU A 262 11.39 28.50 46.24
C GLU A 262 9.97 28.06 46.56
N PRO A 263 9.69 27.75 47.86
CA PRO A 263 8.32 27.61 48.31
C PRO A 263 7.66 28.99 48.26
N LEU A 264 6.52 29.07 47.57
CA LEU A 264 5.68 30.27 47.57
C LEU A 264 5.36 30.67 49.02
N PRO A 265 5.46 31.97 49.41
CA PRO A 265 5.13 32.43 50.74
C PRO A 265 3.64 32.12 51.01
N THR A 266 3.41 31.37 52.07
CA THR A 266 2.10 31.09 52.62
C THR A 266 1.56 32.40 53.18
N SER A 267 0.68 33.10 52.46
CA SER A 267 -0.33 34.01 52.98
C SER A 267 -0.73 35.09 51.98
N ALA A 268 -1.63 34.74 51.10
CA ALA A 268 -2.67 35.65 50.62
C ALA A 268 -3.79 34.78 50.04
N THR A 269 -4.87 34.69 50.76
CA THR A 269 -6.13 34.10 50.26
C THR A 269 -6.68 35.04 49.20
N LEU A 270 -6.19 34.91 47.99
CA LEU A 270 -6.84 35.46 46.81
C LEU A 270 -7.97 34.51 46.43
N ALA A 271 -9.21 34.94 46.69
CA ALA A 271 -10.39 34.29 46.18
C ALA A 271 -10.28 34.28 44.64
N VAL A 272 -9.74 33.18 44.09
CA VAL A 272 -9.78 32.93 42.67
C VAL A 272 -11.23 32.62 42.33
N ALA A 273 -11.89 33.54 41.63
CA ALA A 273 -13.17 33.30 41.01
C ALA A 273 -12.96 32.13 40.00
N VAL A 274 -13.45 30.96 40.36
CA VAL A 274 -13.48 29.79 39.49
C VAL A 274 -14.37 30.13 38.30
N PRO A 275 -13.87 30.21 37.07
CA PRO A 275 -14.73 30.38 35.90
C PRO A 275 -15.64 29.15 35.85
N THR A 276 -16.95 29.37 36.07
CA THR A 276 -17.96 28.32 35.87
C THR A 276 -17.88 27.87 34.44
N ARG A 277 -17.30 26.71 34.24
CA ARG A 277 -17.22 25.99 32.93
C ARG A 277 -18.68 25.71 32.53
N HIS A 278 -19.25 26.61 31.71
CA HIS A 278 -20.56 26.38 31.12
C HIS A 278 -20.46 25.10 30.31
N SER A 279 -21.05 24.05 30.87
CA SER A 279 -20.88 22.69 30.40
C SER A 279 -21.38 22.55 28.95
N ARG A 280 -20.55 21.97 28.09
CA ARG A 280 -20.94 21.53 26.75
C ARG A 280 -22.22 20.67 26.78
N THR A 281 -22.50 20.03 27.91
CA THR A 281 -23.72 19.25 28.16
C THR A 281 -25.00 20.06 28.03
N ARG A 282 -25.05 21.35 28.47
CA ARG A 282 -26.24 22.18 28.27
C ARG A 282 -26.52 22.52 26.82
N ARG A 283 -25.48 22.69 26.00
CA ARG A 283 -25.65 22.92 24.55
C ARG A 283 -26.07 21.63 23.81
N ILE A 284 -25.59 20.48 24.24
CA ILE A 284 -25.99 19.18 23.66
C ILE A 284 -27.45 18.87 24.05
N LEU A 285 -27.86 19.12 25.28
CA LEU A 285 -29.26 18.97 25.73
C LEU A 285 -30.21 19.92 25.00
N ALA A 286 -29.79 21.18 24.77
CA ALA A 286 -30.59 22.13 24.01
C ALA A 286 -30.76 21.72 22.55
N LEU A 287 -29.71 21.21 21.89
CA LEU A 287 -29.78 20.68 20.53
C LEU A 287 -30.64 19.43 20.44
N ALA A 288 -30.55 18.52 21.41
CA ALA A 288 -31.40 17.34 21.49
C ALA A 288 -32.89 17.68 21.66
N ALA A 289 -33.19 18.69 22.49
CA ALA A 289 -34.58 19.17 22.67
C ALA A 289 -35.16 19.81 21.40
N VAL A 290 -34.35 20.56 20.64
CA VAL A 290 -34.78 21.15 19.37
C VAL A 290 -35.02 20.06 18.32
N LEU A 291 -34.16 19.06 18.24
CA LEU A 291 -34.33 17.90 17.32
C LEU A 291 -35.61 17.11 17.67
N LEU A 292 -35.86 16.87 18.94
CA LEU A 292 -37.06 16.19 19.41
C LEU A 292 -38.33 16.98 19.06
N ALA A 293 -38.31 18.31 19.22
CA ALA A 293 -39.42 19.18 18.86
C ALA A 293 -39.74 19.16 17.34
N ILE A 294 -38.68 19.12 16.49
CA ILE A 294 -38.81 19.02 15.03
C ILE A 294 -39.45 17.68 14.63
N VAL A 295 -38.99 16.58 15.24
CA VAL A 295 -39.55 15.24 14.98
C VAL A 295 -41.01 15.17 15.41
N LEU A 296 -41.36 15.76 16.57
CA LEU A 296 -42.74 15.79 17.06
C LEU A 296 -43.67 16.61 16.12
N ALA A 297 -43.13 17.75 15.62
CA ALA A 297 -43.87 18.59 14.68
C ALA A 297 -44.12 17.90 13.34
N THR A 298 -43.13 17.18 12.82
CA THR A 298 -43.27 16.41 11.57
C THR A 298 -44.26 15.25 11.72
N VAL A 299 -44.28 14.57 12.86
CA VAL A 299 -45.25 13.51 13.16
C VAL A 299 -46.65 14.07 13.26
N LEU A 300 -46.85 15.23 13.92
CA LEU A 300 -48.17 15.90 14.01
C LEU A 300 -48.71 16.33 12.64
N ILE A 301 -47.82 16.90 11.79
CA ILE A 301 -48.20 17.27 10.42
C ILE A 301 -48.61 16.03 9.61
N PHE A 302 -47.95 14.90 9.82
CA PHE A 302 -48.29 13.64 9.12
C PHE A 302 -49.62 13.05 9.59
N PHE A 303 -50.03 13.28 10.85
CA PHE A 303 -51.34 12.85 11.38
C PHE A 303 -52.49 13.75 10.94
N GLU A 304 -52.25 15.06 10.73
CA GLU A 304 -53.31 15.98 10.28
C GLU A 304 -53.62 15.91 8.78
N THR A 305 -52.71 15.39 7.95
CA THR A 305 -52.90 15.23 6.51
C THR A 305 -53.51 13.90 6.10
N GLY A 306 -53.77 13.01 7.07
CA GLY A 306 -54.29 11.65 6.86
C GLY A 306 -55.81 11.55 6.92
N SER A 307 -56.60 12.44 6.28
CA SER A 307 -58.01 12.17 6.04
C SER A 307 -58.16 11.29 4.81
N PRO A 308 -58.86 10.14 4.91
CA PRO A 308 -59.06 9.27 3.75
C PRO A 308 -60.07 9.91 2.77
N PRO A 309 -59.82 9.84 1.45
CA PRO A 309 -60.77 10.29 0.48
C PRO A 309 -61.99 9.34 0.47
N SER A 310 -63.18 9.93 0.57
CA SER A 310 -64.49 9.27 0.45
C SER A 310 -64.61 8.56 -0.91
N ALA A 311 -65.03 7.31 -0.86
CA ALA A 311 -65.36 6.51 -2.03
C ALA A 311 -66.57 7.03 -2.75
N PRO A 312 -66.62 7.13 -4.08
CA PRO A 312 -67.86 7.25 -4.85
C PRO A 312 -68.42 5.86 -5.14
N SER A 313 -69.76 5.77 -4.95
CA SER A 313 -70.57 4.61 -5.26
C SER A 313 -70.66 4.29 -6.77
N PRO A 314 -71.08 3.06 -7.12
CA PRO A 314 -70.82 2.49 -8.45
C PRO A 314 -71.92 2.91 -9.45
N ALA A 315 -71.51 3.24 -10.64
CA ALA A 315 -72.38 3.26 -11.81
C ALA A 315 -72.03 2.09 -12.74
N THR A 316 -72.96 1.20 -12.86
CA THR A 316 -73.03 0.13 -13.85
C THR A 316 -73.01 0.68 -15.28
N THR A 317 -72.16 0.14 -16.13
CA THR A 317 -72.52 -0.15 -17.53
C THR A 317 -71.53 -1.14 -18.15
N SER A 318 -72.13 -2.09 -18.82
CA SER A 318 -71.58 -3.29 -19.48
C SER A 318 -70.71 -3.02 -20.70
N THR A 319 -70.04 -4.11 -21.07
CA THR A 319 -69.70 -4.55 -22.43
C THR A 319 -68.34 -4.13 -22.99
N SER A 320 -67.41 -5.03 -23.13
CA SER A 320 -67.04 -5.69 -24.38
C SER A 320 -65.65 -6.32 -24.27
N LEU A 321 -65.61 -7.55 -24.66
CA LEU A 321 -64.41 -8.43 -24.83
C LEU A 321 -63.49 -7.94 -25.93
N SER A 322 -62.20 -7.92 -25.71
CA SER A 322 -61.24 -8.42 -26.73
C SER A 322 -59.88 -8.72 -26.11
N PRO A 323 -59.28 -9.86 -26.41
CA PRO A 323 -57.98 -10.25 -25.86
C PRO A 323 -56.84 -9.68 -26.70
N SER A 324 -55.85 -9.15 -26.04
CA SER A 324 -54.57 -8.73 -26.66
C SER A 324 -53.53 -9.83 -26.54
N PRO A 325 -52.68 -10.04 -27.54
CA PRO A 325 -51.84 -11.22 -27.65
C PRO A 325 -50.54 -11.09 -26.81
N SER A 326 -50.15 -12.25 -26.27
CA SER A 326 -48.93 -12.49 -25.56
C SER A 326 -47.69 -12.29 -26.44
N SER A 327 -46.70 -11.50 -26.01
CA SER A 327 -45.40 -11.46 -26.63
C SER A 327 -44.58 -12.72 -26.26
N PRO A 328 -43.89 -13.34 -27.21
CA PRO A 328 -43.09 -14.52 -26.92
C PRO A 328 -41.75 -14.13 -26.23
N SER A 329 -41.46 -14.86 -25.16
CA SER A 329 -40.17 -14.87 -24.50
C SER A 329 -39.11 -15.45 -25.44
N VAL A 330 -38.12 -14.66 -25.82
CA VAL A 330 -36.99 -15.12 -26.62
C VAL A 330 -35.99 -15.82 -25.69
N LEU A 331 -35.84 -17.13 -25.87
CA LEU A 331 -34.73 -17.90 -25.28
C LEU A 331 -33.39 -17.46 -25.87
N PRO A 332 -32.30 -17.38 -25.08
CA PRO A 332 -30.99 -17.12 -25.62
C PRO A 332 -30.51 -18.29 -26.51
N PRO A 333 -29.71 -18.00 -27.56
CA PRO A 333 -29.18 -19.03 -28.46
C PRO A 333 -28.20 -19.97 -27.75
N PRO A 334 -28.12 -21.24 -28.18
CA PRO A 334 -27.19 -22.22 -27.63
C PRO A 334 -25.74 -21.86 -27.97
N PRO A 335 -24.77 -22.26 -27.12
CA PRO A 335 -23.35 -22.01 -27.35
C PRO A 335 -22.85 -22.76 -28.62
N PRO A 336 -21.83 -22.22 -29.32
CA PRO A 336 -21.27 -22.85 -30.53
C PRO A 336 -20.59 -24.18 -30.20
N PRO A 337 -20.58 -25.14 -31.13
CA PRO A 337 -19.93 -26.43 -30.95
C PRO A 337 -18.41 -26.30 -30.86
N PRO A 338 -17.72 -27.21 -30.12
CA PRO A 338 -16.27 -27.19 -29.99
C PRO A 338 -15.59 -27.48 -31.36
N PRO A 339 -14.40 -26.92 -31.60
CA PRO A 339 -13.66 -27.15 -32.84
C PRO A 339 -13.26 -28.63 -32.94
N PRO A 340 -13.15 -29.17 -34.20
CA PRO A 340 -12.74 -30.55 -34.44
C PRO A 340 -11.28 -30.78 -34.00
N PRO A 341 -10.94 -32.00 -33.57
CA PRO A 341 -9.59 -32.33 -33.16
C PRO A 341 -8.61 -32.21 -34.35
N VAL A 342 -7.49 -31.53 -34.06
CA VAL A 342 -6.36 -31.43 -35.01
C VAL A 342 -5.81 -32.82 -35.28
N GLN A 343 -5.90 -33.27 -36.50
CA GLN A 343 -5.21 -34.47 -36.95
C GLN A 343 -3.71 -34.20 -37.00
N VAL A 344 -2.97 -34.91 -36.14
CA VAL A 344 -1.51 -34.95 -36.18
C VAL A 344 -1.14 -35.89 -37.35
N ASP A 345 -0.59 -35.33 -38.42
CA ASP A 345 -0.01 -36.10 -39.50
C ASP A 345 1.09 -37.02 -38.99
N GLN A 346 0.88 -38.31 -39.13
CA GLN A 346 1.88 -39.34 -38.85
C GLN A 346 2.92 -39.32 -40.00
N GLU A 347 4.14 -39.00 -39.64
CA GLU A 347 5.33 -39.13 -40.49
C GLU A 347 5.57 -40.61 -40.87
N PRO A 348 5.85 -40.93 -42.15
CA PRO A 348 6.08 -42.31 -42.59
C PRO A 348 7.44 -42.83 -42.13
N PRO A 349 7.60 -44.16 -41.90
CA PRO A 349 8.82 -44.75 -41.36
C PRO A 349 9.97 -44.76 -42.37
N GLY A 350 11.06 -44.06 -42.03
CA GLY A 350 12.30 -44.01 -42.80
C GLY A 350 13.04 -45.33 -42.81
N LYS A 351 13.42 -45.76 -44.03
CA LYS A 351 14.18 -46.98 -44.42
C LYS A 351 15.56 -47.04 -43.73
N LYS A 352 15.85 -48.15 -43.06
CA LYS A 352 17.22 -48.66 -42.78
C LYS A 352 18.04 -48.91 -44.02
N LYS A 353 19.26 -48.34 -44.10
CA LYS A 353 20.45 -48.84 -44.77
C LYS A 353 21.62 -48.45 -43.90
N GLY A 354 22.45 -49.24 -43.33
CA GLY A 354 23.15 -50.44 -43.81
C GLY A 354 24.62 -50.09 -44.07
N HIS A 355 25.51 -50.46 -43.15
CA HIS A 355 26.91 -50.82 -43.32
C HIS A 355 27.92 -49.84 -43.96
N GLY A 356 28.99 -49.61 -43.23
CA GLY A 356 30.25 -49.05 -43.75
C GLY A 356 31.35 -49.00 -42.69
N ASN A 357 32.01 -50.08 -42.49
CA ASN A 357 33.21 -50.31 -41.73
C ASN A 357 34.43 -49.62 -42.42
N GLY A 358 35.32 -48.97 -41.73
CA GLY A 358 36.52 -48.33 -42.24
C GLY A 358 37.52 -47.93 -41.18
N LYS A 359 38.39 -48.82 -40.84
CA LYS A 359 39.66 -48.74 -40.11
C LYS A 359 40.69 -47.83 -40.78
N LYS A 360 41.54 -47.19 -40.00
CA LYS A 360 43.03 -46.98 -40.01
C LYS A 360 43.39 -45.51 -39.82
N GLU A 361 44.12 -45.27 -38.73
CA GLU A 361 45.59 -45.06 -38.59
C GLU A 361 46.15 -43.86 -39.41
N HIS A 362 46.46 -42.77 -38.78
CA HIS A 362 47.83 -42.34 -38.43
C HIS A 362 47.74 -41.16 -37.43
#